data_fab7ed9044567366ad3ed482dfd2b9b8
#
_entry.id   fab7ed9044567366ad3ed482dfd2b9b8
#
_cell.length_a   1.000
_cell.length_b   1.000
_cell.length_c   1.000
_cell.angle_alpha   90.00
_cell.angle_beta   90.00
_cell.angle_gamma   90.00
#
_symmetry.space_group_name_H-M   'P 1'
#
loop_
_entity.id
_entity.type
_entity.pdbx_description
1 polymer ?
#
loop_
_entity_poly.entity_id
_entity_poly.type
_entity_poly.pdbx_seq_one_letter_code
_entity_poly.pdbx_strand_id
1 'polypeptide(L)'
;MKTNIISIILFITFGVLDATGQCWEKISVAVSHSLAIRKDGSLWAWGSSGDLGIGISSQSVFNRPIQVGLDYDWSEISASGNFSLSIKNDGSLWVWGSYPNAILGGNDTNVLFAFVPVQLGNDYDWSKISAGGQHALAIKTDGTLWGWGMSNLGQVGNGLSSCFFCPPIFQQTPVQIGSDNDWKQVNASNYISLAIKNDGTLWGWGDNTTGIIDNSFLNYNLPTQIGTDKWSQIESGEYVHALGLKADGTIWNWGYNICTDTPFVVLLNPTQIGTDNDWNKISAGADHDNAIKRDGSLWSWGRNYVGQMANGNTNLIQSLPEKIDTTMNNNFVEVSGGNQYSMAIKTDGSLWGWGSNGSGNLGDGTTVNKTLPVLISCSTVGIKDKNSGSLLSIYPNPSENFIRITSKENLIGLDLTIYDINGRSVVKEKITTPTPTINTSNLSAGIYLLRIDRIDMQNIKLIKK
;
A
#
# COMPACT_ATOMS: atom_id res chain seq x y z
N MET A 1 6.54 -74.05 18.68
CA MET A 1 5.79 -72.99 18.07
C MET A 1 6.47 -71.66 18.41
N LYS A 2 7.16 -71.05 17.46
CA LYS A 2 7.79 -69.75 17.63
C LYS A 2 6.88 -68.72 16.96
N THR A 3 6.28 -67.87 17.76
CA THR A 3 5.39 -66.74 17.28
C THR A 3 6.26 -65.58 16.90
N ASN A 4 6.33 -65.27 15.60
CA ASN A 4 6.97 -64.04 15.10
C ASN A 4 6.00 -62.90 15.24
N ILE A 5 6.33 -61.92 16.08
CA ILE A 5 5.65 -60.63 16.16
C ILE A 5 6.29 -59.72 15.11
N ILE A 6 5.55 -59.41 14.05
CA ILE A 6 5.91 -58.38 13.05
C ILE A 6 5.47 -57.03 13.60
N SER A 7 6.42 -56.22 14.06
CA SER A 7 6.17 -54.82 14.39
C SER A 7 6.12 -54.02 13.10
N ILE A 8 4.91 -53.56 12.73
CA ILE A 8 4.72 -52.58 11.66
C ILE A 8 5.04 -51.22 12.23
N ILE A 9 6.20 -50.64 11.87
CA ILE A 9 6.54 -49.26 12.14
C ILE A 9 5.85 -48.42 11.07
N LEU A 10 4.76 -47.73 11.46
CA LEU A 10 4.07 -46.77 10.63
C LEU A 10 4.90 -45.48 10.62
N PHE A 11 5.66 -45.23 9.57
CA PHE A 11 6.27 -43.92 9.31
C PHE A 11 5.17 -42.96 8.91
N ILE A 12 4.65 -42.19 9.89
CA ILE A 12 3.87 -40.97 9.60
C ILE A 12 4.87 -39.91 9.17
N THR A 13 5.09 -39.78 7.88
CA THR A 13 5.73 -38.60 7.31
C THR A 13 4.75 -37.47 7.46
N PHE A 14 4.90 -36.65 8.51
CA PHE A 14 4.36 -35.31 8.53
C PHE A 14 5.05 -34.52 7.39
N GLY A 15 4.40 -34.49 6.25
CA GLY A 15 4.73 -33.51 5.23
C GLY A 15 4.49 -32.15 5.85
N VAL A 16 5.57 -31.46 6.23
CA VAL A 16 5.53 -30.02 6.47
C VAL A 16 5.20 -29.43 5.10
N LEU A 17 3.93 -29.18 4.84
CA LEU A 17 3.51 -28.26 3.80
C LEU A 17 4.16 -26.93 4.17
N ASP A 18 5.23 -26.58 3.49
CA ASP A 18 5.77 -25.24 3.50
C ASP A 18 4.63 -24.31 3.03
N ALA A 19 3.96 -23.65 3.98
CA ALA A 19 2.96 -22.62 3.73
C ALA A 19 3.65 -21.35 3.20
N THR A 20 4.55 -21.52 2.24
CA THR A 20 5.26 -20.43 1.59
C THR A 20 4.32 -19.79 0.57
N GLY A 21 3.76 -18.64 0.90
CA GLY A 21 3.02 -17.81 -0.03
C GLY A 21 1.55 -17.53 0.28
N GLN A 22 0.95 -18.08 1.33
CA GLN A 22 -0.50 -18.02 1.59
C GLN A 22 -0.86 -17.16 2.82
N CYS A 23 -0.32 -15.97 2.93
CA CYS A 23 -0.50 -15.17 4.15
C CYS A 23 -1.10 -13.78 3.92
N TRP A 24 -1.28 -13.37 2.68
CA TRP A 24 -1.69 -12.01 2.37
C TRP A 24 -3.20 -11.87 2.36
N GLU A 25 -3.69 -10.72 2.83
CA GLU A 25 -5.10 -10.39 2.93
C GLU A 25 -5.45 -9.14 2.13
N LYS A 26 -4.61 -8.09 2.22
CA LYS A 26 -4.81 -6.83 1.49
C LYS A 26 -3.54 -6.38 0.82
N ILE A 27 -3.70 -5.68 -0.29
CA ILE A 27 -2.63 -5.07 -1.06
C ILE A 27 -3.03 -3.66 -1.50
N SER A 28 -2.09 -2.72 -1.44
CA SER A 28 -2.21 -1.41 -2.05
C SER A 28 -0.87 -1.05 -2.69
N VAL A 29 -0.89 -0.66 -3.95
CA VAL A 29 0.32 -0.33 -4.70
C VAL A 29 0.31 1.13 -5.13
N ALA A 30 1.47 1.75 -5.13
CA ALA A 30 1.69 3.15 -5.43
C ALA A 30 2.59 3.34 -6.66
N VAL A 31 3.28 4.48 -6.77
CA VAL A 31 4.23 4.76 -7.87
C VAL A 31 5.45 3.85 -7.78
N SER A 32 6.05 3.75 -6.61
CA SER A 32 7.37 3.10 -6.41
C SER A 32 7.45 2.20 -5.17
N HIS A 33 6.37 2.06 -4.43
CA HIS A 33 6.29 1.20 -3.25
C HIS A 33 4.96 0.46 -3.17
N SER A 34 4.96 -0.62 -2.41
CA SER A 34 3.80 -1.48 -2.18
C SER A 34 3.60 -1.70 -0.68
N LEU A 35 2.35 -1.75 -0.28
CA LEU A 35 1.91 -2.09 1.08
C LEU A 35 1.05 -3.34 1.04
N ALA A 36 1.14 -4.16 2.06
CA ALA A 36 0.25 -5.30 2.24
C ALA A 36 -0.05 -5.55 3.73
N ILE A 37 -1.24 -6.07 4.00
CA ILE A 37 -1.60 -6.61 5.31
C ILE A 37 -1.65 -8.13 5.19
N ARG A 38 -1.07 -8.82 6.16
CA ARG A 38 -1.20 -10.26 6.31
C ARG A 38 -2.46 -10.63 7.10
N LYS A 39 -2.89 -11.89 6.99
CA LYS A 39 -4.01 -12.47 7.76
C LYS A 39 -3.83 -12.39 9.28
N ASP A 40 -2.61 -12.21 9.77
CA ASP A 40 -2.31 -12.00 11.18
C ASP A 40 -2.43 -10.53 11.61
N GLY A 41 -2.83 -9.63 10.71
CA GLY A 41 -2.97 -8.20 10.93
C GLY A 41 -1.65 -7.41 10.88
N SER A 42 -0.51 -8.04 10.56
CA SER A 42 0.77 -7.33 10.41
C SER A 42 0.83 -6.54 9.10
N LEU A 43 1.44 -5.35 9.15
CA LEU A 43 1.65 -4.47 8.00
C LEU A 43 3.05 -4.69 7.41
N TRP A 44 3.14 -4.71 6.09
CA TRP A 44 4.37 -4.95 5.32
C TRP A 44 4.50 -3.92 4.19
N ALA A 45 5.76 -3.54 3.88
CA ALA A 45 6.08 -2.59 2.83
C ALA A 45 7.34 -3.03 2.07
N TRP A 46 7.45 -2.65 0.79
CA TRP A 46 8.63 -2.84 -0.05
C TRP A 46 8.62 -1.86 -1.23
N GLY A 47 9.78 -1.77 -1.92
CA GLY A 47 10.00 -0.81 -2.99
C GLY A 47 11.00 0.28 -2.60
N SER A 48 10.80 1.51 -3.04
CA SER A 48 11.63 2.67 -2.70
C SER A 48 11.44 3.08 -1.23
N SER A 49 12.53 3.39 -0.52
CA SER A 49 12.55 3.47 0.96
C SER A 49 11.92 4.69 1.59
N GLY A 50 11.81 5.80 0.87
CA GLY A 50 11.37 7.08 1.47
C GLY A 50 10.00 7.01 2.12
N ASP A 51 9.13 6.12 1.63
CA ASP A 51 7.71 6.09 1.93
C ASP A 51 7.24 4.77 2.57
N LEU A 52 8.18 3.90 2.96
CA LEU A 52 7.87 2.55 3.46
C LEU A 52 7.42 2.51 4.93
N GLY A 53 7.65 3.55 5.72
CA GLY A 53 7.31 3.54 7.14
C GLY A 53 8.19 2.64 8.03
N ILE A 54 9.36 2.24 7.55
CA ILE A 54 10.26 1.30 8.24
C ILE A 54 11.38 1.98 9.05
N GLY A 55 11.30 3.29 9.25
CA GLY A 55 12.27 4.05 10.05
C GLY A 55 13.58 4.38 9.31
N ILE A 56 13.62 4.30 7.99
CA ILE A 56 14.83 4.52 7.18
C ILE A 56 14.68 5.77 6.33
N SER A 57 15.61 6.73 6.50
CA SER A 57 15.64 7.99 5.77
C SER A 57 16.52 7.99 4.51
N SER A 58 17.25 6.91 4.24
CA SER A 58 18.12 6.81 3.07
C SER A 58 17.37 6.32 1.84
N GLN A 59 17.70 6.84 0.65
CA GLN A 59 17.19 6.30 -0.61
C GLN A 59 17.77 4.89 -0.85
N SER A 60 17.07 3.88 -0.42
CA SER A 60 17.41 2.47 -0.59
C SER A 60 16.25 1.74 -1.25
N VAL A 61 16.54 0.67 -1.97
CA VAL A 61 15.53 -0.19 -2.60
C VAL A 61 15.36 -1.44 -1.76
N PHE A 62 14.15 -1.72 -1.37
CA PHE A 62 13.76 -2.95 -0.66
C PHE A 62 12.97 -3.84 -1.61
N ASN A 63 13.65 -4.78 -2.23
CA ASN A 63 13.05 -5.68 -3.23
C ASN A 63 12.38 -6.92 -2.62
N ARG A 64 12.16 -6.94 -1.29
CA ARG A 64 11.40 -7.96 -0.55
C ARG A 64 10.52 -7.31 0.49
N PRO A 65 9.35 -7.91 0.83
CA PRO A 65 8.50 -7.41 1.90
C PRO A 65 9.25 -7.31 3.23
N ILE A 66 9.13 -6.13 3.88
CA ILE A 66 9.65 -5.84 5.22
C ILE A 66 8.47 -5.46 6.11
N GLN A 67 8.42 -5.99 7.34
CA GLN A 67 7.37 -5.65 8.28
C GLN A 67 7.52 -4.20 8.77
N VAL A 68 6.41 -3.46 8.76
CA VAL A 68 6.30 -2.10 9.29
C VAL A 68 5.87 -2.17 10.74
N GLY A 69 6.76 -1.76 11.63
CA GLY A 69 6.48 -1.82 13.08
C GLY A 69 6.30 -3.26 13.60
N LEU A 70 5.60 -3.38 14.70
CA LEU A 70 5.39 -4.66 15.41
C LEU A 70 3.91 -4.91 15.74
N ASP A 71 3.02 -4.07 15.21
CA ASP A 71 1.59 -4.16 15.46
C ASP A 71 0.95 -5.21 14.54
N TYR A 72 -0.12 -5.82 15.02
CA TYR A 72 -0.88 -6.88 14.35
C TYR A 72 -2.38 -6.55 14.28
N ASP A 73 -2.70 -5.28 14.25
CA ASP A 73 -4.06 -4.75 14.30
C ASP A 73 -4.39 -3.82 13.12
N TRP A 74 -3.60 -3.89 12.05
CA TRP A 74 -3.85 -3.12 10.84
C TRP A 74 -5.02 -3.71 10.04
N SER A 75 -5.93 -2.84 9.56
CA SER A 75 -7.18 -3.26 8.92
C SER A 75 -7.38 -2.71 7.51
N GLU A 76 -6.99 -1.48 7.24
CA GLU A 76 -7.08 -0.83 5.92
C GLU A 76 -5.76 -0.19 5.56
N ILE A 77 -5.42 -0.17 4.26
CA ILE A 77 -4.22 0.48 3.71
C ILE A 77 -4.54 1.22 2.44
N SER A 78 -3.85 2.34 2.23
CA SER A 78 -3.87 3.06 0.96
C SER A 78 -2.50 3.68 0.72
N ALA A 79 -1.85 3.29 -0.36
CA ALA A 79 -0.55 3.80 -0.79
C ALA A 79 -0.73 4.77 -1.97
N SER A 80 0.02 5.85 -1.99
CA SER A 80 0.06 6.81 -3.08
C SER A 80 1.50 7.22 -3.40
N GLY A 81 1.71 8.24 -4.23
CA GLY A 81 3.00 8.64 -4.75
C GLY A 81 4.12 8.67 -3.72
N ASN A 82 3.96 9.41 -2.63
CA ASN A 82 5.01 9.64 -1.65
C ASN A 82 4.58 9.42 -0.20
N PHE A 83 3.34 9.02 0.06
CA PHE A 83 2.86 8.76 1.43
C PHE A 83 1.91 7.57 1.48
N SER A 84 1.65 7.13 2.67
CA SER A 84 0.81 5.98 2.95
C SER A 84 -0.15 6.27 4.10
N LEU A 85 -1.33 5.69 4.02
CA LEU A 85 -2.36 5.74 5.05
C LEU A 85 -2.70 4.33 5.51
N SER A 86 -3.10 4.20 6.75
CA SER A 86 -3.65 2.96 7.29
C SER A 86 -4.65 3.22 8.41
N ILE A 87 -5.61 2.32 8.56
CA ILE A 87 -6.51 2.29 9.72
C ILE A 87 -6.23 1.01 10.50
N LYS A 88 -6.24 1.11 11.82
CA LYS A 88 -6.19 -0.05 12.72
C LYS A 88 -7.59 -0.57 13.05
N ASN A 89 -7.66 -1.76 13.66
CA ASN A 89 -8.92 -2.39 14.08
C ASN A 89 -9.70 -1.56 15.11
N ASP A 90 -9.01 -0.69 15.84
CA ASP A 90 -9.63 0.24 16.79
C ASP A 90 -10.23 1.49 16.12
N GLY A 91 -10.09 1.61 14.79
CA GLY A 91 -10.56 2.75 14.01
C GLY A 91 -9.62 3.96 14.01
N SER A 92 -8.42 3.87 14.60
CA SER A 92 -7.42 4.94 14.55
C SER A 92 -6.80 5.08 13.16
N LEU A 93 -6.55 6.31 12.72
CA LEU A 93 -5.94 6.64 11.43
C LEU A 93 -4.45 6.92 11.58
N TRP A 94 -3.64 6.37 10.70
CA TRP A 94 -2.17 6.46 10.69
C TRP A 94 -1.66 6.92 9.33
N VAL A 95 -0.57 7.70 9.35
CA VAL A 95 0.05 8.26 8.15
C VAL A 95 1.56 8.21 8.25
N TRP A 96 2.26 8.00 7.12
CA TRP A 96 3.72 8.09 7.00
C TRP A 96 4.13 8.36 5.56
N GLY A 97 5.43 8.64 5.37
CA GLY A 97 6.04 8.93 4.07
C GLY A 97 6.61 10.32 3.98
N SER A 98 6.89 10.72 2.75
CA SER A 98 7.43 12.03 2.40
C SER A 98 6.31 12.94 1.96
N TYR A 99 6.14 14.04 2.67
CA TYR A 99 5.27 15.08 2.14
C TYR A 99 5.66 16.48 2.57
N PRO A 100 6.02 17.37 1.64
CA PRO A 100 6.09 18.79 1.94
C PRO A 100 4.65 19.31 2.08
N ASN A 101 4.29 19.80 3.25
CA ASN A 101 3.13 20.67 3.43
C ASN A 101 1.78 20.00 3.74
N ALA A 102 1.62 19.36 4.91
CA ALA A 102 0.33 19.19 5.58
C ALA A 102 -0.42 17.85 5.52
N ILE A 103 0.04 16.81 4.82
CA ILE A 103 -0.67 15.50 4.85
C ILE A 103 -0.46 14.74 6.16
N LEU A 104 0.65 14.96 6.83
CA LEU A 104 0.93 14.32 8.13
C LEU A 104 0.04 14.85 9.25
N GLY A 105 -0.86 15.82 8.96
CA GLY A 105 -1.92 16.26 9.87
C GLY A 105 -1.46 16.86 11.19
N GLY A 106 -0.18 17.21 11.32
CA GLY A 106 0.38 17.88 12.49
C GLY A 106 0.34 19.39 12.34
N ASN A 107 0.11 20.12 13.43
CA ASN A 107 0.24 21.59 13.45
C ASN A 107 1.69 22.07 13.25
N ASP A 108 2.65 21.15 13.10
CA ASP A 108 4.05 21.49 12.85
C ASP A 108 4.36 21.43 11.35
N THR A 109 4.37 22.60 10.72
CA THR A 109 4.70 22.78 9.31
C THR A 109 6.15 22.44 8.95
N ASN A 110 6.99 22.12 9.93
CA ASN A 110 8.40 21.76 9.73
C ASN A 110 8.60 20.25 9.61
N VAL A 111 7.59 19.42 9.89
CA VAL A 111 7.68 17.95 9.71
C VAL A 111 7.41 17.61 8.25
N LEU A 112 8.48 17.45 7.47
CA LEU A 112 8.41 17.12 6.04
C LEU A 112 8.36 15.61 5.77
N PHE A 113 8.66 14.77 6.76
CA PHE A 113 8.79 13.33 6.61
C PHE A 113 8.38 12.59 7.88
N ALA A 114 7.60 11.53 7.73
CA ALA A 114 7.40 10.52 8.77
C ALA A 114 7.92 9.17 8.27
N PHE A 115 9.05 8.73 8.80
CA PHE A 115 9.67 7.46 8.39
C PHE A 115 9.08 6.23 9.08
N VAL A 116 8.15 6.43 10.00
CA VAL A 116 7.36 5.40 10.69
C VAL A 116 5.90 5.86 10.73
N PRO A 117 4.93 4.93 10.82
CA PRO A 117 3.53 5.31 11.00
C PRO A 117 3.33 6.22 12.21
N VAL A 118 2.63 7.33 12.00
CA VAL A 118 2.25 8.31 13.03
C VAL A 118 0.74 8.39 13.06
N GLN A 119 0.15 8.32 14.26
CA GLN A 119 -1.30 8.45 14.42
C GLN A 119 -1.76 9.86 14.08
N LEU A 120 -2.77 9.98 13.23
CA LEU A 120 -3.36 11.24 12.82
C LEU A 120 -4.62 11.55 13.66
N GLY A 121 -4.49 12.53 14.54
CA GLY A 121 -5.57 12.91 15.47
C GLY A 121 -5.82 11.87 16.57
N ASN A 122 -6.98 12.00 17.20
CA ASN A 122 -7.41 11.14 18.32
C ASN A 122 -8.77 10.48 18.07
N ASP A 123 -9.23 10.46 16.83
CA ASP A 123 -10.49 9.83 16.45
C ASP A 123 -10.26 8.32 16.22
N TYR A 124 -11.26 7.52 16.57
CA TYR A 124 -11.25 6.05 16.51
C TYR A 124 -12.45 5.52 15.72
N ASP A 125 -12.95 6.29 14.78
CA ASP A 125 -14.13 5.98 14.00
C ASP A 125 -13.90 6.02 12.48
N TRP A 126 -12.64 5.99 12.05
CA TRP A 126 -12.29 5.90 10.64
C TRP A 126 -12.60 4.52 10.06
N SER A 127 -13.19 4.47 8.86
CA SER A 127 -13.62 3.21 8.24
C SER A 127 -13.10 2.98 6.82
N LYS A 128 -12.91 4.05 6.04
CA LYS A 128 -12.35 4.02 4.68
C LYS A 128 -11.35 5.13 4.48
N ILE A 129 -10.33 4.86 3.69
CA ILE A 129 -9.27 5.81 3.33
C ILE A 129 -8.92 5.70 1.86
N SER A 130 -8.48 6.81 1.28
CA SER A 130 -7.87 6.85 -0.04
C SER A 130 -6.80 7.94 -0.08
N ALA A 131 -5.58 7.53 -0.41
CA ALA A 131 -4.44 8.42 -0.61
C ALA A 131 -4.36 8.85 -2.08
N GLY A 132 -4.39 10.15 -2.33
CA GLY A 132 -4.18 10.75 -3.64
C GLY A 132 -2.74 11.20 -3.86
N GLY A 133 -2.45 11.91 -4.97
CA GLY A 133 -1.10 12.43 -5.24
C GLY A 133 -0.62 13.38 -4.15
N GLN A 134 -1.49 14.28 -3.71
CA GLN A 134 -1.17 15.33 -2.74
C GLN A 134 -2.32 15.68 -1.77
N HIS A 135 -3.31 14.85 -1.68
CA HIS A 135 -4.42 14.97 -0.75
C HIS A 135 -4.88 13.60 -0.31
N ALA A 136 -5.72 13.55 0.69
CA ALA A 136 -6.28 12.32 1.21
C ALA A 136 -7.76 12.49 1.50
N LEU A 137 -8.50 11.41 1.36
CA LEU A 137 -9.92 11.30 1.69
C LEU A 137 -10.14 10.17 2.68
N ALA A 138 -11.14 10.33 3.53
CA ALA A 138 -11.58 9.27 4.44
C ALA A 138 -13.09 9.32 4.67
N ILE A 139 -13.65 8.19 5.05
CA ILE A 139 -15.03 8.08 5.52
C ILE A 139 -14.99 7.53 6.95
N LYS A 140 -15.78 8.14 7.83
CA LYS A 140 -16.00 7.62 9.19
C LYS A 140 -17.10 6.57 9.23
N THR A 141 -17.23 5.85 10.34
CA THR A 141 -18.23 4.80 10.54
C THR A 141 -19.67 5.34 10.51
N ASP A 142 -19.86 6.63 10.77
CA ASP A 142 -21.14 7.31 10.65
C ASP A 142 -21.50 7.71 9.21
N GLY A 143 -20.62 7.41 8.23
CA GLY A 143 -20.80 7.72 6.81
C GLY A 143 -20.42 9.13 6.42
N THR A 144 -19.84 9.95 7.29
CA THR A 144 -19.35 11.31 6.96
C THR A 144 -18.08 11.25 6.16
N LEU A 145 -17.93 12.19 5.21
CA LEU A 145 -16.76 12.34 4.33
C LEU A 145 -15.78 13.38 4.89
N TRP A 146 -14.50 13.09 4.82
CA TRP A 146 -13.41 13.93 5.32
C TRP A 146 -12.28 14.03 4.30
N GLY A 147 -11.60 15.18 4.26
CA GLY A 147 -10.47 15.42 3.36
C GLY A 147 -9.42 16.32 3.96
N TRP A 148 -8.16 16.16 3.51
CA TRP A 148 -7.02 17.01 3.89
C TRP A 148 -5.90 16.93 2.86
N GLY A 149 -4.90 17.80 3.01
CA GLY A 149 -3.77 17.93 2.10
C GLY A 149 -3.90 19.14 1.19
N MET A 150 -3.30 19.07 -0.01
CA MET A 150 -3.33 20.16 -1.00
C MET A 150 -4.72 20.33 -1.61
N SER A 151 -5.14 21.59 -1.78
CA SER A 151 -6.45 21.95 -2.36
C SER A 151 -6.35 23.01 -3.49
N ASN A 152 -5.24 23.07 -4.21
CA ASN A 152 -5.06 24.08 -5.26
C ASN A 152 -6.12 23.99 -6.36
N LEU A 153 -6.51 22.78 -6.73
CA LEU A 153 -7.55 22.52 -7.74
C LEU A 153 -8.91 22.18 -7.12
N GLY A 154 -9.03 22.32 -5.79
CA GLY A 154 -10.25 21.98 -5.07
C GLY A 154 -10.36 20.51 -4.64
N GLN A 155 -9.29 19.72 -4.81
CA GLN A 155 -9.31 18.26 -4.61
C GLN A 155 -9.62 17.82 -3.17
N VAL A 156 -9.46 18.68 -2.16
CA VAL A 156 -9.93 18.38 -0.79
C VAL A 156 -11.46 18.40 -0.71
N GLY A 157 -12.15 19.23 -1.48
CA GLY A 157 -13.62 19.28 -1.49
C GLY A 157 -14.26 20.15 -0.40
N ASN A 158 -13.49 21.00 0.27
CA ASN A 158 -13.92 21.84 1.39
C ASN A 158 -14.32 23.28 0.96
N GLY A 159 -14.52 23.53 -0.34
CA GLY A 159 -14.84 24.83 -0.91
C GLY A 159 -13.62 25.73 -1.16
N LEU A 160 -12.41 25.27 -0.82
CA LEU A 160 -11.17 26.01 -1.03
C LEU A 160 -10.49 25.57 -2.32
N SER A 161 -10.05 26.54 -3.13
CA SER A 161 -9.18 26.31 -4.29
C SER A 161 -8.32 27.55 -4.52
N SER A 162 -7.18 27.36 -5.20
CA SER A 162 -6.21 28.42 -5.48
C SER A 162 -6.28 28.84 -6.96
N CYS A 163 -5.84 30.03 -7.29
CA CYS A 163 -5.59 30.44 -8.67
C CYS A 163 -4.22 29.93 -9.14
N PHE A 164 -4.01 29.82 -10.46
CA PHE A 164 -2.78 29.27 -11.06
C PHE A 164 -1.48 29.97 -10.59
N PHE A 165 -1.55 31.24 -10.24
CA PHE A 165 -0.40 32.04 -9.74
C PHE A 165 -0.48 32.38 -8.25
N CYS A 166 -1.46 31.81 -7.53
CA CYS A 166 -1.61 32.06 -6.10
C CYS A 166 -0.76 31.06 -5.27
N PRO A 167 -0.41 31.43 -4.02
CA PRO A 167 0.21 30.46 -3.11
C PRO A 167 -0.64 29.21 -2.96
N PRO A 168 -0.02 28.03 -2.82
CA PRO A 168 -0.74 26.79 -2.64
C PRO A 168 -1.56 26.79 -1.35
N ILE A 169 -2.75 26.21 -1.42
CA ILE A 169 -3.65 26.03 -0.28
C ILE A 169 -3.52 24.59 0.25
N PHE A 170 -3.33 24.50 1.55
CA PHE A 170 -3.23 23.22 2.26
C PHE A 170 -4.23 23.16 3.41
N GLN A 171 -5.01 22.09 3.44
CA GLN A 171 -5.80 21.69 4.59
C GLN A 171 -4.96 20.73 5.45
N GLN A 172 -4.42 21.24 6.56
CA GLN A 172 -3.40 20.50 7.35
C GLN A 172 -3.96 19.32 8.15
N THR A 173 -5.21 19.41 8.59
CA THR A 173 -5.89 18.38 9.39
C THR A 173 -7.14 17.91 8.66
N PRO A 174 -7.61 16.67 8.88
CA PRO A 174 -8.88 16.24 8.33
C PRO A 174 -10.00 17.22 8.63
N VAL A 175 -10.74 17.64 7.60
CA VAL A 175 -11.93 18.49 7.70
C VAL A 175 -13.12 17.75 7.10
N GLN A 176 -14.28 17.85 7.74
CA GLN A 176 -15.51 17.26 7.20
C GLN A 176 -15.95 18.00 5.92
N ILE A 177 -16.31 17.22 4.90
CA ILE A 177 -16.76 17.73 3.60
C ILE A 177 -18.28 17.65 3.55
N GLY A 178 -18.92 18.81 3.56
CA GLY A 178 -20.39 18.89 3.61
C GLY A 178 -20.97 18.34 4.90
N SER A 179 -22.28 18.05 4.86
CA SER A 179 -23.05 17.53 6.00
C SER A 179 -23.63 16.13 5.75
N ASP A 180 -23.40 15.55 4.57
CA ASP A 180 -23.95 14.25 4.20
C ASP A 180 -23.22 13.14 4.96
N ASN A 181 -23.95 12.09 5.31
CA ASN A 181 -23.48 10.96 6.08
C ASN A 181 -23.83 9.60 5.44
N ASP A 182 -23.93 9.60 4.13
CA ASP A 182 -24.29 8.44 3.32
C ASP A 182 -23.20 8.03 2.34
N TRP A 183 -21.96 8.46 2.57
CA TRP A 183 -20.82 8.10 1.75
C TRP A 183 -20.37 6.64 2.00
N LYS A 184 -20.13 5.91 0.90
CA LYS A 184 -19.82 4.47 0.90
C LYS A 184 -18.40 4.17 0.47
N GLN A 185 -17.91 4.87 -0.56
CA GLN A 185 -16.58 4.68 -1.13
C GLN A 185 -15.98 6.04 -1.48
N VAL A 186 -14.67 6.15 -1.29
CA VAL A 186 -13.84 7.27 -1.77
C VAL A 186 -12.69 6.74 -2.60
N ASN A 187 -12.30 7.52 -3.59
CA ASN A 187 -11.11 7.31 -4.38
C ASN A 187 -10.45 8.67 -4.64
N ALA A 188 -9.24 8.84 -4.12
CA ALA A 188 -8.37 9.98 -4.37
C ALA A 188 -7.28 9.56 -5.36
N SER A 189 -7.10 10.31 -6.43
CA SER A 189 -6.02 10.13 -7.38
C SER A 189 -5.09 11.35 -7.37
N ASN A 190 -4.38 11.66 -8.46
CA ASN A 190 -3.38 12.72 -8.46
C ASN A 190 -3.95 14.07 -7.99
N TYR A 191 -4.96 14.61 -8.68
CA TYR A 191 -5.59 15.90 -8.37
C TYR A 191 -7.12 15.84 -8.38
N ILE A 192 -7.70 14.65 -8.50
CA ILE A 192 -9.14 14.44 -8.52
C ILE A 192 -9.58 13.56 -7.38
N SER A 193 -10.79 13.79 -6.94
CA SER A 193 -11.50 13.04 -5.92
C SER A 193 -12.81 12.52 -6.47
N LEU A 194 -13.07 11.23 -6.28
CA LEU A 194 -14.32 10.58 -6.64
C LEU A 194 -14.91 9.89 -5.42
N ALA A 195 -16.23 9.84 -5.32
CA ALA A 195 -16.91 9.14 -4.22
C ALA A 195 -18.24 8.56 -4.66
N ILE A 196 -18.66 7.47 -4.04
CA ILE A 196 -19.96 6.85 -4.24
C ILE A 196 -20.74 6.92 -2.92
N LYS A 197 -22.01 7.31 -3.02
CA LYS A 197 -22.96 7.26 -1.90
C LYS A 197 -23.65 5.88 -1.78
N ASN A 198 -24.31 5.64 -0.65
CA ASN A 198 -25.02 4.40 -0.39
C ASN A 198 -26.11 4.08 -1.42
N ASP A 199 -26.68 5.12 -2.04
CA ASP A 199 -27.68 4.99 -3.11
C ASP A 199 -27.05 4.68 -4.49
N GLY A 200 -25.71 4.60 -4.57
CA GLY A 200 -24.94 4.32 -5.78
C GLY A 200 -24.64 5.54 -6.64
N THR A 201 -25.05 6.76 -6.28
CA THR A 201 -24.70 7.97 -7.03
C THR A 201 -23.21 8.24 -6.94
N LEU A 202 -22.63 8.68 -8.07
CA LEU A 202 -21.23 9.06 -8.21
C LEU A 202 -21.07 10.57 -8.08
N TRP A 203 -20.03 10.97 -7.38
CA TRP A 203 -19.67 12.37 -7.12
C TRP A 203 -18.20 12.59 -7.39
N GLY A 204 -17.83 13.77 -7.91
CA GLY A 204 -16.45 14.15 -8.21
C GLY A 204 -16.16 15.60 -7.87
N TRP A 205 -14.88 15.87 -7.58
CA TRP A 205 -14.34 17.22 -7.36
C TRP A 205 -12.82 17.22 -7.57
N GLY A 206 -12.24 18.42 -7.64
CA GLY A 206 -10.83 18.62 -7.96
C GLY A 206 -10.64 18.96 -9.43
N ASP A 207 -9.59 18.42 -10.04
CA ASP A 207 -9.22 18.66 -11.43
C ASP A 207 -10.25 18.06 -12.40
N ASN A 208 -10.82 18.90 -13.27
CA ASN A 208 -11.72 18.51 -14.34
C ASN A 208 -11.19 18.85 -15.74
N THR A 209 -9.89 19.07 -15.88
CA THR A 209 -9.28 19.41 -17.19
C THR A 209 -9.42 18.31 -18.22
N THR A 210 -9.70 17.08 -17.81
CA THR A 210 -10.01 15.93 -18.66
C THR A 210 -11.51 15.65 -18.82
N GLY A 211 -12.38 16.52 -18.29
CA GLY A 211 -13.83 16.36 -18.39
C GLY A 211 -14.37 15.12 -17.61
N ILE A 212 -13.66 14.68 -16.59
CA ILE A 212 -14.03 13.47 -15.82
C ILE A 212 -15.27 13.69 -14.94
N ILE A 213 -15.53 14.94 -14.54
CA ILE A 213 -16.71 15.32 -13.74
C ILE A 213 -17.86 15.71 -14.67
N ASP A 214 -17.59 16.63 -15.58
CA ASP A 214 -18.52 17.05 -16.63
C ASP A 214 -17.76 17.72 -17.80
N ASN A 215 -18.49 18.10 -18.84
CA ASN A 215 -17.94 18.69 -20.05
C ASN A 215 -17.62 20.20 -19.93
N SER A 216 -17.61 20.77 -18.73
CA SER A 216 -17.26 22.18 -18.53
C SER A 216 -15.74 22.43 -18.56
N PHE A 217 -14.94 21.40 -18.26
CA PHE A 217 -13.49 21.50 -18.09
C PHE A 217 -13.07 22.47 -16.98
N LEU A 218 -13.99 22.80 -16.05
CA LEU A 218 -13.76 23.67 -14.90
C LEU A 218 -13.55 22.82 -13.66
N ASN A 219 -12.57 23.18 -12.83
CA ASN A 219 -12.31 22.49 -11.57
C ASN A 219 -13.43 22.74 -10.56
N TYR A 220 -13.68 21.74 -9.73
CA TYR A 220 -14.71 21.77 -8.69
C TYR A 220 -14.07 21.70 -7.31
N ASN A 221 -14.43 22.63 -6.42
CA ASN A 221 -13.92 22.65 -5.05
C ASN A 221 -14.92 22.09 -4.01
N LEU A 222 -16.04 21.58 -4.45
CA LEU A 222 -17.07 20.89 -3.68
C LEU A 222 -17.52 19.62 -4.43
N PRO A 223 -17.94 18.56 -3.73
CA PRO A 223 -18.51 17.38 -4.38
C PRO A 223 -19.66 17.76 -5.33
N THR A 224 -19.56 17.33 -6.56
CA THR A 224 -20.53 17.54 -7.65
C THR A 224 -20.97 16.19 -8.20
N GLN A 225 -22.27 15.97 -8.34
CA GLN A 225 -22.79 14.70 -8.84
C GLN A 225 -22.44 14.50 -10.32
N ILE A 226 -21.93 13.31 -10.65
CA ILE A 226 -21.59 12.89 -12.01
C ILE A 226 -22.70 12.03 -12.57
N GLY A 227 -23.47 12.59 -13.53
CA GLY A 227 -24.56 11.87 -14.16
C GLY A 227 -25.64 11.35 -13.21
N THR A 228 -26.41 10.38 -13.66
CA THR A 228 -27.52 9.76 -12.90
C THR A 228 -27.38 8.25 -12.73
N ASP A 229 -26.35 7.66 -13.29
CA ASP A 229 -26.06 6.24 -13.23
C ASP A 229 -25.73 5.79 -11.80
N LYS A 230 -25.93 4.50 -11.53
CA LYS A 230 -25.65 3.89 -10.23
C LYS A 230 -24.44 2.97 -10.32
N TRP A 231 -23.46 3.27 -9.49
CA TRP A 231 -22.15 2.63 -9.47
C TRP A 231 -21.96 1.77 -8.21
N SER A 232 -21.29 0.64 -8.34
CA SER A 232 -20.93 -0.23 -7.23
C SER A 232 -19.50 -0.03 -6.77
N GLN A 233 -18.59 0.33 -7.70
CA GLN A 233 -17.19 0.66 -7.44
C GLN A 233 -16.72 1.74 -8.41
N ILE A 234 -15.81 2.59 -7.95
CA ILE A 234 -15.12 3.62 -8.74
C ILE A 234 -13.64 3.62 -8.40
N GLU A 235 -12.80 3.71 -9.42
CA GLU A 235 -11.36 3.90 -9.33
C GLU A 235 -10.92 5.00 -10.30
N SER A 236 -9.79 5.65 -10.03
CA SER A 236 -9.16 6.57 -10.98
C SER A 236 -7.65 6.38 -11.01
N GLY A 237 -7.11 6.36 -12.21
CA GLY A 237 -5.68 6.28 -12.44
C GLY A 237 -4.97 7.63 -12.32
N GLU A 238 -3.64 7.60 -12.17
CA GLU A 238 -2.82 8.81 -11.98
C GLU A 238 -2.91 9.79 -13.16
N TYR A 239 -3.14 9.32 -14.38
CA TYR A 239 -3.33 10.16 -15.57
C TYR A 239 -4.76 10.64 -15.77
N VAL A 240 -5.55 10.69 -14.68
CA VAL A 240 -6.90 11.30 -14.65
C VAL A 240 -7.87 10.63 -15.64
N HIS A 241 -7.94 9.31 -15.56
CA HIS A 241 -9.05 8.54 -16.13
C HIS A 241 -9.85 7.90 -14.99
N ALA A 242 -11.11 7.65 -15.21
CA ALA A 242 -11.99 6.94 -14.31
C ALA A 242 -12.36 5.57 -14.86
N LEU A 243 -12.41 4.60 -13.98
CA LEU A 243 -12.88 3.24 -14.23
C LEU A 243 -14.03 2.92 -13.26
N GLY A 244 -15.20 2.66 -13.79
CA GLY A 244 -16.41 2.42 -13.01
C GLY A 244 -16.98 1.02 -13.22
N LEU A 245 -17.45 0.40 -12.14
CA LEU A 245 -18.20 -0.85 -12.14
C LEU A 245 -19.63 -0.57 -11.74
N LYS A 246 -20.60 -0.96 -12.58
CA LYS A 246 -22.03 -0.89 -12.25
C LYS A 246 -22.51 -2.16 -11.52
N ALA A 247 -23.66 -2.05 -10.86
CA ALA A 247 -24.25 -3.17 -10.13
C ALA A 247 -24.67 -4.36 -11.03
N ASP A 248 -24.88 -4.11 -12.33
CA ASP A 248 -25.17 -5.14 -13.34
C ASP A 248 -23.93 -5.93 -13.76
N GLY A 249 -22.74 -5.55 -13.26
CA GLY A 249 -21.49 -6.20 -13.57
C GLY A 249 -20.79 -5.69 -14.82
N THR A 250 -21.24 -4.57 -15.42
CA THR A 250 -20.58 -3.93 -16.57
C THR A 250 -19.51 -2.95 -16.11
N ILE A 251 -18.40 -2.83 -16.87
CA ILE A 251 -17.32 -1.87 -16.61
C ILE A 251 -17.31 -0.75 -17.63
N TRP A 252 -16.93 0.44 -17.20
CA TRP A 252 -17.00 1.69 -17.94
C TRP A 252 -15.77 2.54 -17.69
N ASN A 253 -15.27 3.25 -18.71
CA ASN A 253 -14.20 4.23 -18.56
C ASN A 253 -14.58 5.59 -19.15
N TRP A 254 -13.95 6.64 -18.63
CA TRP A 254 -14.02 8.01 -19.15
C TRP A 254 -12.85 8.85 -18.63
N GLY A 255 -12.73 10.09 -19.11
CA GLY A 255 -11.56 10.91 -18.87
C GLY A 255 -10.46 10.61 -19.90
N TYR A 256 -9.21 10.64 -19.49
CA TYR A 256 -8.09 10.35 -20.38
C TYR A 256 -8.13 8.92 -20.92
N ASN A 257 -8.05 8.78 -22.25
CA ASN A 257 -8.12 7.42 -22.86
C ASN A 257 -6.75 6.76 -22.87
N ILE A 258 -6.51 5.85 -21.95
CA ILE A 258 -5.27 5.06 -21.83
C ILE A 258 -5.09 4.02 -22.95
N CYS A 259 -6.12 3.78 -23.74
CA CYS A 259 -6.17 2.75 -24.78
C CYS A 259 -5.82 3.27 -26.18
N THR A 260 -5.14 4.42 -26.30
CA THR A 260 -4.73 4.99 -27.59
C THR A 260 -3.26 5.38 -27.61
N ASP A 261 -2.60 5.18 -28.77
CA ASP A 261 -1.24 5.68 -29.03
C ASP A 261 -1.21 7.19 -29.30
N THR A 262 -2.38 7.78 -29.60
CA THR A 262 -2.49 9.21 -29.84
C THR A 262 -2.61 9.95 -28.53
N PRO A 263 -1.70 10.90 -28.22
CA PRO A 263 -1.80 11.69 -27.00
C PRO A 263 -3.09 12.51 -27.00
N PHE A 264 -3.70 12.65 -25.79
CA PHE A 264 -4.82 13.57 -25.52
C PHE A 264 -6.20 13.20 -26.08
N VAL A 265 -6.49 11.93 -26.33
CA VAL A 265 -7.88 11.51 -26.54
C VAL A 265 -8.57 11.43 -25.18
N VAL A 266 -9.67 12.17 -25.06
CA VAL A 266 -10.50 12.22 -23.85
C VAL A 266 -11.88 11.63 -24.15
N LEU A 267 -12.35 10.74 -23.30
CA LEU A 267 -13.73 10.24 -23.30
C LEU A 267 -14.55 11.10 -22.35
N LEU A 268 -15.39 11.97 -22.89
CA LEU A 268 -16.16 12.96 -22.11
C LEU A 268 -17.31 12.35 -21.30
N ASN A 269 -17.73 11.14 -21.63
CA ASN A 269 -18.83 10.45 -20.96
C ASN A 269 -18.42 9.02 -20.66
N PRO A 270 -18.97 8.40 -19.60
CA PRO A 270 -18.76 6.99 -19.34
C PRO A 270 -19.05 6.15 -20.60
N THR A 271 -18.07 5.39 -21.05
CA THR A 271 -18.12 4.52 -22.20
C THR A 271 -17.92 3.09 -21.73
N GLN A 272 -18.83 2.19 -22.10
CA GLN A 272 -18.77 0.79 -21.70
C GLN A 272 -17.58 0.08 -22.35
N ILE A 273 -16.82 -0.68 -21.57
CA ILE A 273 -15.71 -1.49 -22.03
C ILE A 273 -16.22 -2.90 -22.32
N GLY A 274 -16.21 -3.27 -23.60
CA GLY A 274 -16.71 -4.60 -24.03
C GLY A 274 -18.21 -4.81 -23.77
N THR A 275 -18.63 -6.06 -23.75
CA THR A 275 -20.04 -6.45 -23.57
C THR A 275 -20.29 -7.36 -22.37
N ASP A 276 -19.22 -7.72 -21.64
CA ASP A 276 -19.30 -8.62 -20.49
C ASP A 276 -19.97 -7.93 -19.30
N ASN A 277 -20.71 -8.70 -18.52
CA ASN A 277 -21.49 -8.22 -17.37
C ASN A 277 -21.26 -9.08 -16.11
N ASP A 278 -20.15 -9.77 -16.05
CA ASP A 278 -19.76 -10.64 -14.96
C ASP A 278 -18.54 -10.11 -14.16
N TRP A 279 -18.21 -8.83 -14.33
CA TRP A 279 -17.17 -8.18 -13.58
C TRP A 279 -17.55 -8.02 -12.11
N ASN A 280 -16.57 -8.20 -11.22
CA ASN A 280 -16.75 -8.20 -9.78
C ASN A 280 -15.87 -7.17 -9.04
N LYS A 281 -14.67 -6.92 -9.57
CA LYS A 281 -13.71 -5.98 -8.98
C LYS A 281 -12.93 -5.28 -10.07
N ILE A 282 -12.59 -4.01 -9.84
CA ILE A 282 -11.78 -3.19 -10.73
C ILE A 282 -10.63 -2.54 -9.98
N SER A 283 -9.55 -2.22 -10.69
CA SER A 283 -8.46 -1.40 -10.17
C SER A 283 -7.79 -0.66 -11.32
N ALA A 284 -7.70 0.67 -11.20
CA ALA A 284 -7.03 1.53 -12.16
C ALA A 284 -5.56 1.73 -11.76
N GLY A 285 -4.64 1.52 -12.71
CA GLY A 285 -3.25 1.96 -12.63
C GLY A 285 -3.07 3.34 -13.25
N ALA A 286 -1.82 3.77 -13.49
CA ALA A 286 -1.58 5.06 -14.14
C ALA A 286 -1.99 5.03 -15.63
N ASP A 287 -1.61 4.00 -16.35
CA ASP A 287 -1.82 3.85 -17.79
C ASP A 287 -2.30 2.44 -18.22
N HIS A 288 -2.76 1.67 -17.26
CA HIS A 288 -3.35 0.34 -17.48
C HIS A 288 -4.38 0.06 -16.38
N ASP A 289 -5.32 -0.81 -16.68
CA ASP A 289 -6.38 -1.21 -15.78
C ASP A 289 -6.41 -2.72 -15.60
N ASN A 290 -6.96 -3.14 -14.47
CA ASN A 290 -7.16 -4.52 -14.12
C ASN A 290 -8.59 -4.75 -13.65
N ALA A 291 -9.12 -5.94 -13.87
CA ALA A 291 -10.40 -6.36 -13.33
C ALA A 291 -10.43 -7.86 -13.02
N ILE A 292 -11.25 -8.23 -12.04
CA ILE A 292 -11.52 -9.62 -11.68
C ILE A 292 -13.00 -9.90 -11.98
N LYS A 293 -13.26 -11.00 -12.67
CA LYS A 293 -14.62 -11.50 -12.90
C LYS A 293 -15.13 -12.33 -11.71
N ARG A 294 -16.44 -12.61 -11.68
CA ARG A 294 -17.07 -13.42 -10.62
C ARG A 294 -16.54 -14.85 -10.55
N ASP A 295 -15.95 -15.36 -11.62
CA ASP A 295 -15.29 -16.67 -11.66
C ASP A 295 -13.85 -16.65 -11.10
N GLY A 296 -13.39 -15.48 -10.62
CA GLY A 296 -12.02 -15.27 -10.11
C GLY A 296 -10.97 -15.14 -11.19
N SER A 297 -11.33 -15.04 -12.48
CA SER A 297 -10.38 -14.76 -13.55
C SER A 297 -9.92 -13.30 -13.50
N LEU A 298 -8.62 -13.08 -13.75
CA LEU A 298 -7.97 -11.77 -13.76
C LEU A 298 -7.73 -11.32 -15.19
N TRP A 299 -8.01 -10.05 -15.46
CA TRP A 299 -7.96 -9.41 -16.76
C TRP A 299 -7.25 -8.07 -16.68
N SER A 300 -6.56 -7.66 -17.76
CA SER A 300 -5.86 -6.39 -17.85
C SER A 300 -5.97 -5.78 -19.23
N TRP A 301 -5.87 -4.44 -19.34
CA TRP A 301 -5.87 -3.68 -20.59
C TRP A 301 -5.17 -2.33 -20.38
N GLY A 302 -4.93 -1.59 -21.48
CA GLY A 302 -4.20 -0.34 -21.48
C GLY A 302 -2.79 -0.49 -22.05
N ARG A 303 -1.83 0.28 -21.57
CA ARG A 303 -0.43 0.28 -22.02
C ARG A 303 0.35 -0.89 -21.43
N ASN A 304 1.35 -1.38 -22.21
CA ASN A 304 2.13 -2.57 -21.85
C ASN A 304 3.64 -2.43 -22.13
N TYR A 305 4.22 -1.26 -21.92
CA TYR A 305 5.64 -1.00 -22.24
C TYR A 305 6.64 -1.80 -21.40
N VAL A 306 6.26 -2.22 -20.20
CA VAL A 306 7.13 -2.91 -19.23
C VAL A 306 6.53 -4.23 -18.71
N GLY A 307 5.47 -4.72 -19.37
CA GLY A 307 4.80 -5.98 -18.99
C GLY A 307 3.66 -5.84 -17.99
N GLN A 308 3.10 -4.62 -17.83
CA GLN A 308 1.99 -4.38 -16.90
C GLN A 308 0.69 -5.11 -17.25
N MET A 309 0.59 -5.68 -18.44
CA MET A 309 -0.52 -6.55 -18.89
C MET A 309 -0.37 -8.02 -18.49
N ALA A 310 0.79 -8.44 -17.97
CA ALA A 310 1.07 -9.82 -17.57
C ALA A 310 0.82 -10.91 -18.65
N ASN A 311 0.88 -10.57 -19.93
CA ASN A 311 0.59 -11.46 -21.06
C ASN A 311 1.86 -12.04 -21.74
N GLY A 312 3.04 -11.91 -21.07
CA GLY A 312 4.31 -12.46 -21.54
C GLY A 312 5.03 -11.60 -22.58
N ASN A 313 4.48 -10.45 -22.98
CA ASN A 313 5.09 -9.55 -23.94
C ASN A 313 5.08 -8.09 -23.46
N THR A 314 5.61 -7.18 -24.29
CA THR A 314 5.62 -5.73 -24.08
C THR A 314 5.03 -5.01 -25.30
N ASN A 315 3.98 -5.58 -25.90
CA ASN A 315 3.23 -4.92 -26.96
C ASN A 315 2.60 -3.64 -26.43
N LEU A 316 2.59 -2.59 -27.26
CA LEU A 316 2.43 -1.22 -26.79
C LEU A 316 1.08 -0.93 -26.11
N ILE A 317 -0.04 -1.41 -26.67
CA ILE A 317 -1.39 -1.11 -26.16
C ILE A 317 -2.36 -2.27 -26.41
N GLN A 318 -3.21 -2.51 -25.42
CA GLN A 318 -4.37 -3.40 -25.50
C GLN A 318 -5.63 -2.61 -25.17
N SER A 319 -6.52 -2.47 -26.14
CA SER A 319 -7.71 -1.60 -26.02
C SER A 319 -8.90 -2.25 -25.30
N LEU A 320 -8.95 -3.57 -25.24
CA LEU A 320 -10.01 -4.32 -24.58
C LEU A 320 -9.41 -5.25 -23.52
N PRO A 321 -10.17 -5.59 -22.46
CA PRO A 321 -9.70 -6.55 -21.46
C PRO A 321 -9.18 -7.84 -22.10
N GLU A 322 -7.95 -8.20 -21.78
CA GLU A 322 -7.30 -9.46 -22.09
C GLU A 322 -7.14 -10.30 -20.83
N LYS A 323 -7.56 -11.56 -20.90
CA LYS A 323 -7.40 -12.46 -19.76
C LYS A 323 -5.92 -12.72 -19.55
N ILE A 324 -5.46 -12.49 -18.32
CA ILE A 324 -4.11 -12.88 -17.92
C ILE A 324 -4.06 -14.39 -17.98
N ASP A 325 -3.36 -14.92 -19.01
CA ASP A 325 -3.17 -16.35 -19.17
C ASP A 325 -2.19 -16.82 -18.10
N THR A 326 -2.77 -17.32 -17.05
CA THR A 326 -2.03 -18.03 -16.06
C THR A 326 -2.39 -19.49 -16.23
N THR A 327 -1.41 -20.34 -16.46
CA THR A 327 -1.51 -21.79 -16.20
C THR A 327 -1.95 -22.04 -14.74
N MET A 328 -2.20 -20.98 -14.00
CA MET A 328 -2.64 -20.89 -12.64
C MET A 328 -4.16 -20.84 -12.58
N ASN A 329 -4.77 -21.62 -11.69
CA ASN A 329 -6.21 -21.61 -11.47
C ASN A 329 -6.75 -20.19 -11.24
N ASN A 330 -7.87 -19.87 -11.90
CA ASN A 330 -8.65 -18.66 -11.61
C ASN A 330 -9.11 -18.72 -10.16
N ASN A 331 -8.77 -17.78 -9.35
CA ASN A 331 -9.25 -17.64 -7.98
C ASN A 331 -8.70 -16.35 -7.33
N PHE A 332 -8.50 -15.31 -8.16
CA PHE A 332 -8.13 -14.00 -7.67
C PHE A 332 -9.31 -13.32 -6.96
N VAL A 333 -9.03 -12.63 -5.87
CA VAL A 333 -10.03 -11.93 -5.03
C VAL A 333 -9.69 -10.46 -4.81
N GLU A 334 -8.41 -10.09 -4.98
CA GLU A 334 -7.93 -8.73 -4.81
C GLU A 334 -6.97 -8.38 -5.94
N VAL A 335 -7.04 -7.14 -6.45
CA VAL A 335 -6.09 -6.59 -7.42
C VAL A 335 -5.85 -5.12 -7.14
N SER A 336 -4.62 -4.67 -7.30
CA SER A 336 -4.22 -3.27 -7.15
C SER A 336 -3.24 -2.90 -8.27
N GLY A 337 -3.58 -1.87 -9.06
CA GLY A 337 -2.76 -1.28 -10.09
C GLY A 337 -2.00 -0.08 -9.58
N GLY A 338 -0.70 -0.02 -9.83
CA GLY A 338 0.17 1.12 -9.55
C GLY A 338 0.53 1.90 -10.81
N ASN A 339 1.70 2.58 -10.79
CA ASN A 339 2.10 3.40 -11.94
C ASN A 339 2.27 2.53 -13.21
N GLN A 340 3.13 1.54 -13.19
CA GLN A 340 3.39 0.63 -14.32
C GLN A 340 3.54 -0.82 -13.87
N TYR A 341 2.93 -1.19 -12.77
CA TYR A 341 2.93 -2.55 -12.23
C TYR A 341 1.62 -2.84 -11.52
N SER A 342 1.35 -4.09 -11.32
CA SER A 342 0.15 -4.54 -10.61
C SER A 342 0.45 -5.71 -9.71
N MET A 343 -0.39 -5.88 -8.71
CA MET A 343 -0.35 -7.01 -7.80
C MET A 343 -1.75 -7.55 -7.55
N ALA A 344 -1.85 -8.85 -7.30
CA ALA A 344 -3.13 -9.51 -7.01
C ALA A 344 -2.99 -10.61 -5.98
N ILE A 345 -4.05 -10.81 -5.19
CA ILE A 345 -4.13 -11.85 -4.16
C ILE A 345 -5.17 -12.88 -4.58
N LYS A 346 -4.84 -14.16 -4.38
CA LYS A 346 -5.76 -15.28 -4.57
C LYS A 346 -6.50 -15.64 -3.27
N THR A 347 -7.57 -16.43 -3.39
CA THR A 347 -8.36 -16.92 -2.24
C THR A 347 -7.53 -17.69 -1.21
N ASP A 348 -6.44 -18.33 -1.64
CA ASP A 348 -5.51 -19.01 -0.75
C ASP A 348 -4.60 -18.05 0.04
N GLY A 349 -4.58 -16.76 -0.31
CA GLY A 349 -3.72 -15.74 0.28
C GLY A 349 -2.34 -15.64 -0.37
N SER A 350 -2.12 -16.25 -1.53
CA SER A 350 -0.90 -16.03 -2.32
C SER A 350 -0.96 -14.69 -3.03
N LEU A 351 0.16 -13.95 -3.01
CA LEU A 351 0.33 -12.64 -3.65
C LEU A 351 1.17 -12.80 -4.92
N TRP A 352 0.74 -12.18 -5.98
CA TRP A 352 1.36 -12.20 -7.30
C TRP A 352 1.60 -10.78 -7.80
N GLY A 353 2.73 -10.53 -8.48
CA GLY A 353 3.08 -9.22 -9.01
C GLY A 353 3.66 -9.30 -10.41
N TRP A 354 3.47 -8.24 -11.22
CA TRP A 354 3.97 -8.11 -12.59
C TRP A 354 4.11 -6.65 -13.01
N GLY A 355 4.78 -6.42 -14.14
CA GLY A 355 5.08 -5.08 -14.65
C GLY A 355 6.45 -4.57 -14.22
N SER A 356 6.56 -3.25 -14.04
CA SER A 356 7.78 -2.54 -13.64
C SER A 356 8.29 -2.98 -12.27
N ASN A 357 9.62 -3.15 -12.15
CA ASN A 357 10.26 -3.56 -10.90
C ASN A 357 11.58 -2.83 -10.62
N GLY A 358 11.86 -1.73 -11.31
CA GLY A 358 13.13 -0.99 -11.16
C GLY A 358 13.38 -0.50 -9.74
N SER A 359 12.33 -0.22 -8.97
CA SER A 359 12.39 0.17 -7.56
C SER A 359 12.20 -1.00 -6.60
N GLY A 360 12.24 -2.27 -7.05
CA GLY A 360 11.97 -3.44 -6.21
C GLY A 360 10.50 -3.55 -5.75
N ASN A 361 9.61 -2.81 -6.37
CA ASN A 361 8.21 -2.61 -5.99
C ASN A 361 7.34 -3.87 -6.16
N LEU A 362 7.79 -4.90 -6.88
CA LEU A 362 7.14 -6.22 -6.89
C LEU A 362 7.44 -7.05 -5.62
N GLY A 363 8.60 -6.85 -4.98
CA GLY A 363 8.93 -7.60 -3.75
C GLY A 363 9.40 -9.04 -4.00
N ASP A 364 9.75 -9.41 -5.23
CA ASP A 364 10.16 -10.78 -5.63
C ASP A 364 11.64 -11.09 -5.34
N GLY A 365 12.37 -10.14 -4.74
CA GLY A 365 13.81 -10.23 -4.47
C GLY A 365 14.68 -9.74 -5.60
N THR A 366 14.11 -9.18 -6.67
CA THR A 366 14.82 -8.62 -7.83
C THR A 366 14.43 -7.17 -8.08
N THR A 367 15.07 -6.54 -9.06
CA THR A 367 14.69 -5.23 -9.61
C THR A 367 14.41 -5.34 -11.12
N VAL A 368 14.05 -6.53 -11.59
CA VAL A 368 13.83 -6.83 -13.00
C VAL A 368 12.34 -6.87 -13.29
N ASN A 369 11.89 -6.12 -14.30
CA ASN A 369 10.49 -6.12 -14.75
C ASN A 369 9.98 -7.54 -15.07
N LYS A 370 8.71 -7.78 -14.84
CA LYS A 370 8.07 -9.09 -15.08
C LYS A 370 6.93 -8.95 -16.07
N THR A 371 7.03 -9.65 -17.17
CA THR A 371 5.97 -9.72 -18.21
C THR A 371 4.90 -10.78 -17.91
N LEU A 372 5.13 -11.62 -16.92
CA LEU A 372 4.21 -12.63 -16.38
C LEU A 372 4.11 -12.48 -14.85
N PRO A 373 2.98 -12.88 -14.24
CA PRO A 373 2.86 -12.84 -12.79
C PRO A 373 3.91 -13.71 -12.10
N VAL A 374 4.56 -13.16 -11.09
CA VAL A 374 5.50 -13.88 -10.23
C VAL A 374 4.97 -13.95 -8.80
N LEU A 375 5.17 -15.07 -8.14
CA LEU A 375 4.77 -15.27 -6.74
C LEU A 375 5.67 -14.44 -5.81
N ILE A 376 5.04 -13.65 -4.94
CA ILE A 376 5.72 -12.91 -3.89
C ILE A 376 5.72 -13.75 -2.62
N SER A 377 6.90 -14.15 -2.22
CA SER A 377 7.05 -15.05 -1.07
C SER A 377 6.53 -14.40 0.21
N CYS A 378 5.74 -15.15 0.94
CA CYS A 378 5.29 -14.87 2.30
C CYS A 378 6.38 -15.18 3.34
N SER A 379 7.46 -15.82 2.92
CA SER A 379 8.55 -16.12 3.84
C SER A 379 9.07 -14.80 4.40
N THR A 380 8.92 -14.65 5.69
CA THR A 380 9.73 -13.71 6.46
C THR A 380 11.19 -13.95 6.07
N VAL A 381 11.90 -12.93 5.57
CA VAL A 381 13.30 -12.79 5.88
C VAL A 381 13.32 -12.32 7.34
N GLY A 382 12.79 -13.14 8.19
CA GLY A 382 12.69 -13.04 9.62
C GLY A 382 12.90 -14.45 10.08
N ILE A 383 14.14 -14.79 10.37
CA ILE A 383 14.57 -15.86 11.27
C ILE A 383 13.60 -17.06 11.29
N LYS A 384 13.61 -17.93 10.26
CA LYS A 384 13.41 -19.33 10.52
C LYS A 384 14.65 -19.78 11.27
N ASP A 385 14.52 -19.88 12.58
CA ASP A 385 15.31 -20.81 13.39
C ASP A 385 15.09 -22.23 12.83
N LYS A 386 15.83 -22.56 11.79
CA LYS A 386 16.21 -23.92 11.48
C LYS A 386 17.72 -23.92 11.23
N ASN A 387 18.47 -24.11 12.33
CA ASN A 387 19.87 -24.51 12.37
C ASN A 387 20.93 -23.58 11.72
N SER A 388 20.64 -22.30 11.48
CA SER A 388 21.66 -21.26 11.42
C SER A 388 21.37 -20.30 12.56
N GLY A 389 22.11 -20.40 13.65
CA GLY A 389 21.91 -19.55 14.81
C GLY A 389 21.85 -18.10 14.40
N SER A 390 20.96 -17.36 15.03
CA SER A 390 20.77 -15.92 14.92
C SER A 390 22.13 -15.24 14.72
N LEU A 391 22.31 -14.49 13.64
CA LEU A 391 23.54 -13.73 13.39
C LEU A 391 23.78 -12.74 14.54
N LEU A 392 22.69 -12.29 15.18
CA LEU A 392 22.71 -11.29 16.24
C LEU A 392 21.69 -11.63 17.33
N SER A 393 22.06 -11.56 18.60
CA SER A 393 21.14 -11.67 19.74
C SER A 393 21.46 -10.66 20.83
N ILE A 394 20.43 -10.23 21.59
CA ILE A 394 20.57 -9.31 22.72
C ILE A 394 20.08 -9.97 24.00
N TYR A 395 20.79 -9.75 25.11
CA TYR A 395 20.43 -10.30 26.42
C TYR A 395 20.95 -9.39 27.54
N PRO A 396 20.20 -9.19 28.64
CA PRO A 396 18.81 -9.59 28.82
C PRO A 396 17.83 -8.73 28.00
N ASN A 397 16.72 -9.35 27.55
CA ASN A 397 15.60 -8.68 26.91
C ASN A 397 14.31 -9.37 27.37
N PRO A 398 13.48 -8.73 28.22
CA PRO A 398 13.53 -7.32 28.67
C PRO A 398 14.77 -6.92 29.48
N SER A 399 15.19 -5.66 29.27
CA SER A 399 16.36 -5.03 29.86
C SER A 399 16.00 -4.16 31.08
N GLU A 400 16.85 -4.15 32.11
CA GLU A 400 16.76 -3.18 33.21
C GLU A 400 17.75 -2.03 33.03
N ASN A 401 19.05 -2.31 33.03
CA ASN A 401 20.10 -1.26 33.01
C ASN A 401 21.05 -1.39 31.80
N PHE A 402 21.18 -2.58 31.22
CA PHE A 402 22.07 -2.82 30.11
C PHE A 402 21.58 -3.99 29.25
N ILE A 403 22.05 -4.05 28.01
CA ILE A 403 21.98 -5.21 27.14
C ILE A 403 23.38 -5.60 26.68
N ARG A 404 23.60 -6.88 26.48
CA ARG A 404 24.77 -7.43 25.81
C ARG A 404 24.37 -7.94 24.43
N ILE A 405 25.20 -7.66 23.43
CA ILE A 405 24.98 -8.08 22.06
C ILE A 405 25.97 -9.19 21.73
N THR A 406 25.49 -10.27 21.16
CA THR A 406 26.31 -11.35 20.62
C THR A 406 26.02 -11.55 19.15
N SER A 407 27.07 -11.78 18.36
CA SER A 407 26.98 -11.98 16.93
C SER A 407 27.99 -13.03 16.47
N LYS A 408 27.67 -13.72 15.39
CA LYS A 408 28.62 -14.56 14.64
C LYS A 408 29.53 -13.76 13.74
N GLU A 409 29.16 -12.52 13.42
CA GLU A 409 29.94 -11.61 12.60
C GLU A 409 30.73 -10.64 13.45
N ASN A 410 31.79 -10.07 12.90
CA ASN A 410 32.57 -9.05 13.58
C ASN A 410 31.82 -7.71 13.55
N LEU A 411 31.36 -7.26 14.71
CA LEU A 411 30.66 -6.00 14.88
C LEU A 411 31.56 -4.79 15.07
N ILE A 412 32.86 -4.97 15.32
CA ILE A 412 33.79 -3.87 15.66
C ILE A 412 33.85 -2.87 14.51
N GLY A 413 33.66 -1.59 14.86
CA GLY A 413 33.69 -0.48 13.91
C GLY A 413 32.33 -0.14 13.30
N LEU A 414 31.28 -0.93 13.55
CA LEU A 414 29.90 -0.63 13.11
C LEU A 414 29.23 0.35 14.05
N ASP A 415 28.31 1.15 13.54
CA ASP A 415 27.47 2.04 14.33
C ASP A 415 26.21 1.31 14.80
N LEU A 416 25.90 1.43 16.10
CA LEU A 416 24.70 0.94 16.74
C LEU A 416 23.80 2.12 17.08
N THR A 417 22.53 2.03 16.76
CA THR A 417 21.53 3.05 17.11
C THR A 417 20.31 2.37 17.75
N ILE A 418 19.83 2.95 18.86
CA ILE A 418 18.53 2.59 19.46
C ILE A 418 17.54 3.73 19.18
N TYR A 419 16.38 3.38 18.69
CA TYR A 419 15.29 4.30 18.38
C TYR A 419 14.13 4.07 19.36
N ASP A 420 13.45 5.14 19.76
CA ASP A 420 12.15 5.05 20.42
C ASP A 420 11.04 4.70 19.43
N ILE A 421 9.82 4.50 19.92
CA ILE A 421 8.64 4.17 19.10
C ILE A 421 8.28 5.27 18.09
N ASN A 422 8.77 6.49 18.27
CA ASN A 422 8.58 7.61 17.34
C ASN A 422 9.71 7.72 16.29
N GLY A 423 10.61 6.73 16.25
CA GLY A 423 11.77 6.73 15.33
C GLY A 423 12.88 7.69 15.71
N ARG A 424 12.82 8.34 16.88
CA ARG A 424 13.87 9.23 17.37
C ARG A 424 15.03 8.41 17.93
N SER A 425 16.26 8.68 17.48
CA SER A 425 17.46 8.09 18.01
C SER A 425 17.66 8.51 19.48
N VAL A 426 17.67 7.55 20.39
CA VAL A 426 17.85 7.75 21.84
C VAL A 426 19.21 7.27 22.35
N VAL A 427 19.86 6.35 21.63
CA VAL A 427 21.25 5.91 21.86
C VAL A 427 21.94 5.77 20.52
N LYS A 428 23.17 6.30 20.40
CA LYS A 428 24.01 6.08 19.23
C LYS A 428 25.44 5.85 19.71
N GLU A 429 26.01 4.68 19.40
CA GLU A 429 27.33 4.26 19.83
C GLU A 429 28.07 3.52 18.73
N LYS A 430 29.39 3.64 18.69
CA LYS A 430 30.25 2.84 17.83
C LYS A 430 30.69 1.58 18.57
N ILE A 431 30.52 0.43 17.96
CA ILE A 431 30.90 -0.85 18.56
C ILE A 431 32.43 -0.97 18.54
N THR A 432 33.00 -1.15 19.73
CA THR A 432 34.46 -1.24 19.95
C THR A 432 34.93 -2.62 20.41
N THR A 433 33.99 -3.49 20.78
CA THR A 433 34.29 -4.85 21.28
C THR A 433 33.46 -5.90 20.53
N PRO A 434 33.93 -7.17 20.47
CA PRO A 434 33.18 -8.23 19.77
C PRO A 434 31.82 -8.55 20.41
N THR A 435 31.65 -8.30 21.72
CA THR A 435 30.41 -8.51 22.49
C THR A 435 30.07 -7.22 23.25
N PRO A 436 29.55 -6.19 22.56
CA PRO A 436 29.31 -4.89 23.19
C PRO A 436 28.24 -4.99 24.26
N THR A 437 28.43 -4.21 25.33
CA THR A 437 27.42 -3.99 26.38
C THR A 437 26.94 -2.55 26.26
N ILE A 438 25.64 -2.36 26.01
CA ILE A 438 25.02 -1.06 25.84
C ILE A 438 24.27 -0.69 27.11
N ASN A 439 24.52 0.52 27.61
CA ASN A 439 23.82 1.06 28.78
C ASN A 439 22.40 1.50 28.36
N THR A 440 21.38 0.97 29.01
CA THR A 440 19.96 1.29 28.78
C THR A 440 19.31 1.93 30.03
N SER A 441 20.08 2.25 31.08
CA SER A 441 19.54 2.77 32.32
C SER A 441 18.83 4.12 32.17
N ASN A 442 19.22 4.92 31.18
CA ASN A 442 18.63 6.23 30.88
C ASN A 442 17.38 6.14 30.00
N LEU A 443 17.00 4.95 29.54
CA LEU A 443 15.78 4.76 28.75
C LEU A 443 14.60 4.59 29.71
N SER A 444 13.47 5.23 29.38
CA SER A 444 12.21 4.99 30.08
C SER A 444 11.69 3.57 29.80
N ALA A 445 10.84 3.05 30.70
CA ALA A 445 10.17 1.77 30.42
C ALA A 445 9.39 1.86 29.11
N GLY A 446 9.56 0.86 28.23
CA GLY A 446 8.94 0.89 26.90
C GLY A 446 9.60 -0.04 25.89
N ILE A 447 9.16 0.08 24.65
CA ILE A 447 9.66 -0.67 23.51
C ILE A 447 10.58 0.23 22.69
N TYR A 448 11.71 -0.31 22.26
CA TYR A 448 12.72 0.35 21.45
C TYR A 448 13.14 -0.56 20.31
N LEU A 449 13.71 0.03 19.26
CA LEU A 449 14.27 -0.65 18.12
C LEU A 449 15.80 -0.47 18.11
N LEU A 450 16.56 -1.56 18.21
CA LEU A 450 18.01 -1.57 18.10
C LEU A 450 18.43 -1.94 16.69
N ARG A 451 19.34 -1.16 16.09
CA ARG A 451 19.89 -1.35 14.76
C ARG A 451 21.41 -1.26 14.79
N ILE A 452 22.06 -2.11 13.98
CA ILE A 452 23.50 -2.05 13.71
C ILE A 452 23.70 -1.89 12.20
N ASP A 453 24.46 -0.86 11.77
CA ASP A 453 24.68 -0.60 10.35
C ASP A 453 25.51 -1.72 9.71
N ARG A 454 25.18 -2.10 8.46
CA ARG A 454 25.82 -3.13 7.62
C ARG A 454 25.56 -4.61 7.97
N ILE A 455 24.81 -4.94 8.98
CA ILE A 455 24.33 -6.33 9.15
C ILE A 455 22.94 -6.37 8.56
N ASP A 456 22.69 -7.28 7.62
CA ASP A 456 21.42 -7.45 6.88
C ASP A 456 20.21 -7.01 7.71
N MET A 457 20.00 -5.72 7.75
CA MET A 457 18.98 -4.88 8.38
C MET A 457 18.11 -5.57 9.44
N GLN A 458 18.74 -6.27 10.40
CA GLN A 458 18.00 -6.84 11.52
C GLN A 458 17.74 -5.75 12.55
N ASN A 459 16.51 -5.26 12.56
CA ASN A 459 16.01 -4.49 13.68
C ASN A 459 15.66 -5.45 14.81
N ILE A 460 16.28 -5.25 15.99
CA ILE A 460 16.00 -6.09 17.16
C ILE A 460 15.10 -5.31 18.11
N LYS A 461 13.96 -5.90 18.47
CA LYS A 461 13.09 -5.36 19.51
C LYS A 461 13.80 -5.41 20.85
N LEU A 462 13.97 -4.26 21.48
CA LEU A 462 14.45 -4.10 22.84
C LEU A 462 13.27 -3.68 23.73
N ILE A 463 13.02 -4.45 24.78
CA ILE A 463 12.04 -4.12 25.81
C ILE A 463 12.78 -3.60 27.04
N LYS A 464 12.47 -2.38 27.47
CA LYS A 464 12.97 -1.76 28.69
C LYS A 464 11.92 -1.87 29.79
N LYS A 465 12.30 -2.43 30.93
CA LYS A 465 11.49 -2.45 32.16
C LYS A 465 11.60 -1.17 32.93
#